data_712186b905ec84e58e135641bcf6aab9
#
_entry.id   712186b905ec84e58e135641bcf6aab9
#
_cell.length_a   1.000
_cell.length_b   1.000
_cell.length_c   1.000
_cell.angle_alpha   90.00
_cell.angle_beta   90.00
_cell.angle_gamma   90.00
#
_symmetry.space_group_name_H-M   'P 1'
#
loop_
_entity.id
_entity.type
_entity.pdbx_description
1 polymer ?
#
loop_
_entity_poly.entity_id
_entity_poly.type
_entity_poly.pdbx_seq_one_letter_code
_entity_poly.pdbx_strand_id
1 'polypeptide(L)'
;DLHLLSRRQRQMCIRDREELIQLGCHTFLRVGTCGGMRLDVQGGDIVIASGAIRQEGTTREYAPIEFPAIPHFEVLNAQVESAKKLNLPYHVGVVQSKDSFFGQHAPETMPVYQELQNKWDAYCRLDCLASEMESSTVFIVGQTRHVRSGAMFLCLANQEREKAGLSNIQNHDLKLLMKCAVLTLKNLIQKDEAENH
;
A
#
# COMPACT_ATOMS: atom_id res chain seq x y z
N ASP A 1 -15.88 -15.65 7.18
CA ASP A 1 -14.47 -16.05 7.37
C ASP A 1 -13.47 -15.22 6.57
N LEU A 2 -13.69 -13.92 6.47
CA LEU A 2 -12.78 -12.96 5.85
C LEU A 2 -11.39 -12.90 6.53
N HIS A 3 -11.30 -13.29 7.81
CA HIS A 3 -10.05 -13.31 8.57
C HIS A 3 -9.06 -14.40 8.19
N LEU A 4 -9.55 -15.59 7.90
CA LEU A 4 -8.72 -16.70 7.41
C LEU A 4 -8.19 -16.39 6.01
N LEU A 5 -8.97 -15.68 5.19
CA LEU A 5 -8.57 -15.26 3.87
C LEU A 5 -7.44 -14.22 3.90
N SER A 6 -7.45 -13.25 4.83
CA SER A 6 -6.42 -12.19 4.86
C SER A 6 -5.05 -12.69 5.32
N ARG A 7 -4.96 -13.62 6.29
CA ARG A 7 -3.70 -14.28 6.67
C ARG A 7 -3.18 -15.22 5.58
N ARG A 8 -4.07 -16.01 4.98
CA ARG A 8 -3.72 -16.88 3.84
C ARG A 8 -3.31 -16.07 2.62
N GLN A 9 -3.96 -14.95 2.33
CA GLN A 9 -3.58 -14.09 1.21
C GLN A 9 -2.16 -13.53 1.39
N ARG A 10 -1.75 -13.09 2.58
CA ARG A 10 -0.38 -12.59 2.79
C ARG A 10 0.68 -13.66 2.61
N GLN A 11 0.50 -14.82 3.20
CA GLN A 11 1.42 -15.96 3.03
C GLN A 11 1.45 -16.45 1.59
N MET A 12 0.28 -16.54 0.93
CA MET A 12 0.20 -16.85 -0.50
C MET A 12 0.89 -15.78 -1.35
N CYS A 13 0.61 -14.49 -1.11
CA CYS A 13 1.24 -13.42 -1.88
C CYS A 13 2.77 -13.41 -1.78
N ILE A 14 3.36 -13.78 -0.64
CA ILE A 14 4.81 -13.86 -0.48
C ILE A 14 5.35 -15.07 -1.20
N ARG A 15 4.78 -16.22 -0.97
CA ARG A 15 5.17 -17.47 -1.62
C ARG A 15 5.04 -17.37 -3.13
N ASP A 16 3.91 -16.88 -3.63
CA ASP A 16 3.66 -16.69 -5.06
C ASP A 16 4.69 -15.73 -5.67
N ARG A 17 5.08 -14.67 -4.95
CA ARG A 17 6.14 -13.76 -5.40
C ARG A 17 7.50 -14.43 -5.49
N GLU A 18 7.90 -15.17 -4.47
CA GLU A 18 9.15 -15.91 -4.50
C GLU A 18 9.18 -16.88 -5.69
N GLU A 19 8.08 -17.59 -5.95
CA GLU A 19 7.93 -18.48 -7.10
C GLU A 19 7.98 -17.72 -8.43
N LEU A 20 7.27 -16.57 -8.53
CA LEU A 20 7.29 -15.74 -9.74
C LEU A 20 8.68 -15.13 -10.01
N ILE A 21 9.41 -14.74 -8.97
CA ILE A 21 10.79 -14.27 -9.11
C ILE A 21 11.70 -15.37 -9.68
N GLN A 22 11.56 -16.60 -9.20
CA GLN A 22 12.29 -17.76 -9.74
C GLN A 22 11.94 -18.03 -11.23
N LEU A 23 10.73 -17.69 -11.65
CA LEU A 23 10.29 -17.75 -13.04
C LEU A 23 10.73 -16.54 -13.89
N GLY A 24 11.50 -15.60 -13.32
CA GLY A 24 12.05 -14.45 -14.03
C GLY A 24 11.23 -13.17 -13.94
N CYS A 25 10.16 -13.13 -13.14
CA CYS A 25 9.43 -11.88 -12.92
C CYS A 25 10.29 -10.89 -12.12
N HIS A 26 10.50 -9.68 -12.64
CA HIS A 26 11.38 -8.67 -12.06
C HIS A 26 10.67 -7.37 -11.66
N THR A 27 9.37 -7.24 -11.89
CA THR A 27 8.58 -6.05 -11.54
C THR A 27 7.22 -6.42 -10.96
N PHE A 28 6.90 -5.87 -9.79
CA PHE A 28 5.67 -6.17 -9.06
C PHE A 28 4.93 -4.89 -8.70
N LEU A 29 3.66 -4.83 -9.06
CA LEU A 29 2.79 -3.72 -8.72
C LEU A 29 1.62 -4.24 -7.87
N ARG A 30 1.59 -3.82 -6.58
CA ARG A 30 0.42 -4.06 -5.75
C ARG A 30 -0.67 -3.05 -6.09
N VAL A 31 -1.84 -3.56 -6.39
CA VAL A 31 -3.05 -2.77 -6.65
C VAL A 31 -4.13 -3.23 -5.68
N GLY A 32 -4.66 -2.34 -4.87
CA GLY A 32 -5.60 -2.73 -3.80
C GLY A 32 -6.43 -1.58 -3.29
N THR A 33 -6.90 -1.72 -2.06
CA THR A 33 -7.71 -0.72 -1.36
C THR A 33 -7.06 -0.31 -0.05
N CYS A 34 -7.39 0.88 0.45
CA CYS A 34 -6.94 1.38 1.74
C CYS A 34 -8.03 2.18 2.45
N GLY A 35 -7.87 2.38 3.76
CA GLY A 35 -8.61 3.37 4.53
C GLY A 35 -7.78 4.64 4.68
N GLY A 36 -8.35 5.81 4.39
CA GLY A 36 -7.67 7.10 4.57
C GLY A 36 -7.39 7.39 6.04
N MET A 37 -6.26 8.06 6.31
CA MET A 37 -5.86 8.55 7.64
C MET A 37 -5.69 10.07 7.64
N ARG A 38 -4.96 10.65 6.68
CA ARG A 38 -4.82 12.10 6.55
C ARG A 38 -6.13 12.71 6.04
N LEU A 39 -6.54 13.84 6.61
CA LEU A 39 -7.87 14.42 6.39
C LEU A 39 -8.18 14.87 4.95
N ASP A 40 -7.17 15.14 4.15
CA ASP A 40 -7.35 15.50 2.74
C ASP A 40 -7.55 14.28 1.81
N VAL A 41 -7.24 13.07 2.28
CA VAL A 41 -7.49 11.81 1.54
C VAL A 41 -8.96 11.43 1.66
N GLN A 42 -9.67 11.34 0.54
CA GLN A 42 -11.10 11.05 0.51
C GLN A 42 -11.39 9.71 -0.20
N GLY A 43 -12.58 9.17 0.06
CA GLY A 43 -13.05 8.00 -0.68
C GLY A 43 -13.12 8.27 -2.18
N GLY A 44 -12.46 7.44 -2.97
CA GLY A 44 -12.31 7.61 -4.41
C GLY A 44 -10.93 8.12 -4.85
N ASP A 45 -10.13 8.69 -3.96
CA ASP A 45 -8.79 9.14 -4.26
C ASP A 45 -7.84 7.95 -4.45
N ILE A 46 -6.84 8.15 -5.30
CA ILE A 46 -5.75 7.19 -5.48
C ILE A 46 -4.64 7.52 -4.47
N VAL A 47 -4.21 6.53 -3.70
CA VAL A 47 -3.07 6.63 -2.80
C VAL A 47 -1.90 5.84 -3.41
N ILE A 48 -0.78 6.51 -3.64
CA ILE A 48 0.46 5.94 -4.15
C ILE A 48 1.48 5.90 -3.00
N ALA A 49 1.92 4.71 -2.62
CA ALA A 49 2.81 4.55 -1.48
C ALA A 49 4.25 4.89 -1.85
N SER A 50 4.81 5.95 -1.25
CA SER A 50 6.23 6.29 -1.32
C SER A 50 7.07 5.61 -0.24
N GLY A 51 6.43 4.96 0.71
CA GLY A 51 7.00 4.16 1.78
C GLY A 51 5.91 3.51 2.61
N ALA A 52 6.26 2.52 3.41
CA ALA A 52 5.32 1.83 4.28
C ALA A 52 5.87 1.65 5.70
N ILE A 53 5.01 1.92 6.68
CA ILE A 53 5.29 1.62 8.09
C ILE A 53 5.19 0.11 8.26
N ARG A 54 6.26 -0.51 8.75
CA ARG A 54 6.41 -1.95 8.97
C ARG A 54 5.78 -2.38 10.30
N GLN A 55 4.44 -2.32 10.39
CA GLN A 55 3.71 -2.74 11.61
C GLN A 55 3.21 -4.20 11.51
N GLU A 56 3.75 -4.96 10.60
CA GLU A 56 3.47 -6.39 10.41
C GLU A 56 4.71 -7.24 10.77
N GLY A 57 4.49 -8.53 11.01
CA GLY A 57 5.53 -9.43 11.49
C GLY A 57 6.44 -10.00 10.41
N THR A 58 5.96 -10.14 9.18
CA THR A 58 6.62 -10.89 8.11
C THR A 58 7.95 -10.30 7.67
N THR A 59 8.01 -8.97 7.51
CA THR A 59 9.23 -8.32 7.01
C THR A 59 10.41 -8.38 7.98
N ARG A 60 10.18 -8.71 9.25
CA ARG A 60 11.24 -8.92 10.24
C ARG A 60 12.10 -10.15 9.93
N GLU A 61 11.53 -11.12 9.22
CA GLU A 61 12.25 -12.32 8.75
C GLU A 61 13.10 -12.04 7.50
N TYR A 62 12.86 -10.91 6.81
CA TYR A 62 13.55 -10.54 5.56
C TYR A 62 14.62 -9.47 5.76
N ALA A 63 14.40 -8.52 6.67
CA ALA A 63 15.32 -7.40 6.88
C ALA A 63 15.21 -6.84 8.30
N PRO A 64 16.29 -6.23 8.87
CA PRO A 64 16.22 -5.51 10.13
C PRO A 64 15.10 -4.47 10.11
N ILE A 65 14.48 -4.21 11.28
CA ILE A 65 13.30 -3.33 11.36
C ILE A 65 13.63 -1.89 10.96
N GLU A 66 14.86 -1.47 11.15
CA GLU A 66 15.37 -0.14 10.82
C GLU A 66 15.47 0.08 9.30
N PHE A 67 15.55 -1.00 8.51
CA PHE A 67 15.60 -0.89 7.06
C PHE A 67 14.25 -0.41 6.52
N PRO A 68 14.19 0.71 5.77
CA PRO A 68 12.94 1.30 5.33
C PRO A 68 12.25 0.47 4.25
N ALA A 69 10.93 0.31 4.38
CA ALA A 69 10.10 -0.27 3.33
C ALA A 69 9.72 0.81 2.31
N ILE A 70 10.45 0.88 1.20
CA ILE A 70 10.26 1.86 0.14
C ILE A 70 10.07 1.16 -1.21
N PRO A 71 9.25 1.73 -2.13
CA PRO A 71 9.09 1.24 -3.49
C PRO A 71 10.36 1.49 -4.33
N HIS A 72 10.46 0.82 -5.46
CA HIS A 72 11.44 1.16 -6.47
C HIS A 72 11.09 2.52 -7.11
N PHE A 73 12.08 3.41 -7.23
CA PHE A 73 11.85 4.79 -7.70
C PHE A 73 11.16 4.86 -9.07
N GLU A 74 11.57 4.03 -10.02
CA GLU A 74 10.97 4.02 -11.37
C GLU A 74 9.50 3.61 -11.35
N VAL A 75 9.14 2.63 -10.51
CA VAL A 75 7.74 2.19 -10.36
C VAL A 75 6.91 3.30 -9.72
N LEU A 76 7.42 3.94 -8.67
CA LEU A 76 6.77 5.08 -8.04
C LEU A 76 6.54 6.22 -9.04
N ASN A 77 7.56 6.58 -9.80
CA ASN A 77 7.47 7.64 -10.80
C ASN A 77 6.43 7.31 -11.90
N ALA A 78 6.47 6.09 -12.43
CA ALA A 78 5.49 5.63 -13.43
C ALA A 78 4.05 5.64 -12.91
N GLN A 79 3.83 5.33 -11.62
CA GLN A 79 2.52 5.44 -10.98
C GLN A 79 2.02 6.89 -10.94
N VAL A 80 2.90 7.83 -10.51
CA VAL A 80 2.58 9.26 -10.45
C VAL A 80 2.27 9.82 -11.83
N GLU A 81 3.09 9.51 -12.84
CA GLU A 81 2.87 9.93 -14.22
C GLU A 81 1.54 9.40 -14.78
N SER A 82 1.23 8.15 -14.48
CA SER A 82 -0.04 7.52 -14.92
C SER A 82 -1.25 8.19 -14.27
N ALA A 83 -1.20 8.50 -12.98
CA ALA A 83 -2.27 9.22 -12.28
C ALA A 83 -2.47 10.63 -12.86
N LYS A 84 -1.38 11.36 -13.13
CA LYS A 84 -1.40 12.68 -13.79
C LYS A 84 -2.00 12.60 -15.18
N LYS A 85 -1.56 11.66 -16.01
CA LYS A 85 -2.03 11.48 -17.39
C LYS A 85 -3.53 11.18 -17.47
N LEU A 86 -4.06 10.48 -16.46
CA LEU A 86 -5.48 10.17 -16.33
C LEU A 86 -6.27 11.26 -15.59
N ASN A 87 -5.62 12.33 -15.16
CA ASN A 87 -6.20 13.43 -14.38
C ASN A 87 -7.00 12.92 -13.15
N LEU A 88 -6.44 11.95 -12.42
CA LEU A 88 -7.05 11.37 -11.22
C LEU A 88 -6.70 12.20 -9.98
N PRO A 89 -7.59 12.32 -8.99
CA PRO A 89 -7.20 12.78 -7.67
C PRO A 89 -6.25 11.74 -7.06
N TYR A 90 -5.04 12.15 -6.66
CA TYR A 90 -4.06 11.23 -6.09
C TYR A 90 -3.21 11.90 -5.00
N HIS A 91 -2.73 11.08 -4.08
CA HIS A 91 -1.80 11.44 -3.01
C HIS A 91 -0.58 10.54 -3.06
N VAL A 92 0.59 11.10 -2.79
CA VAL A 92 1.85 10.33 -2.69
C VAL A 92 2.41 10.50 -1.29
N GLY A 93 2.67 9.40 -0.59
CA GLY A 93 3.21 9.46 0.77
C GLY A 93 3.27 8.11 1.45
N VAL A 94 3.56 8.14 2.75
CA VAL A 94 3.72 6.95 3.57
C VAL A 94 2.35 6.33 3.88
N VAL A 95 2.27 5.00 3.83
CA VAL A 95 1.11 4.22 4.26
C VAL A 95 1.46 3.32 5.44
N GLN A 96 0.48 2.91 6.22
CA GLN A 96 0.66 1.93 7.28
C GLN A 96 0.32 0.53 6.77
N SER A 97 1.27 -0.41 6.88
CA SER A 97 1.01 -1.84 6.68
C SER A 97 0.89 -2.54 8.02
N LYS A 98 -0.30 -3.05 8.33
CA LYS A 98 -0.63 -3.71 9.61
C LYS A 98 -1.04 -5.16 9.43
N ASP A 99 -1.02 -5.92 10.53
CA ASP A 99 -1.43 -7.33 10.54
C ASP A 99 -2.93 -7.53 10.81
N SER A 100 -3.52 -6.67 11.62
CA SER A 100 -4.89 -6.86 12.08
C SER A 100 -5.82 -5.76 11.61
N PHE A 101 -6.86 -6.14 10.86
CA PHE A 101 -7.95 -5.24 10.51
C PHE A 101 -8.71 -4.78 11.76
N PHE A 102 -9.05 -5.71 12.64
CA PHE A 102 -9.78 -5.38 13.87
C PHE A 102 -8.93 -4.65 14.91
N GLY A 103 -7.61 -4.81 14.90
CA GLY A 103 -6.72 -3.99 15.72
C GLY A 103 -6.82 -2.50 15.42
N GLN A 104 -7.31 -2.14 14.24
CA GLN A 104 -7.60 -0.74 13.88
C GLN A 104 -9.05 -0.35 14.11
N HIS A 105 -10.01 -1.20 13.73
CA HIS A 105 -11.43 -0.82 13.69
C HIS A 105 -12.19 -1.12 14.97
N ALA A 106 -11.65 -2.00 15.83
CA ALA A 106 -12.18 -2.32 17.15
C ALA A 106 -11.02 -2.52 18.14
N PRO A 107 -10.11 -1.56 18.28
CA PRO A 107 -8.91 -1.70 19.11
C PRO A 107 -9.24 -1.97 20.59
N GLU A 108 -10.37 -1.46 21.08
CA GLU A 108 -10.88 -1.67 22.45
C GLU A 108 -11.12 -3.13 22.80
N THR A 109 -11.27 -3.99 21.79
CA THR A 109 -11.43 -5.44 21.99
C THR A 109 -10.08 -6.17 22.13
N MET A 110 -8.97 -5.47 21.94
CA MET A 110 -7.63 -6.04 21.93
C MET A 110 -6.92 -5.84 23.29
N PRO A 111 -6.22 -6.87 23.82
CA PRO A 111 -5.44 -6.72 25.06
C PRO A 111 -4.39 -5.61 24.99
N VAL A 112 -3.88 -5.31 23.79
CA VAL A 112 -2.86 -4.27 23.52
C VAL A 112 -3.46 -2.93 23.07
N TYR A 113 -4.69 -2.64 23.46
CA TYR A 113 -5.47 -1.48 23.04
C TYR A 113 -4.69 -0.16 23.10
N GLN A 114 -4.06 0.15 24.24
CA GLN A 114 -3.33 1.39 24.42
C GLN A 114 -2.16 1.54 23.44
N GLU A 115 -1.45 0.47 23.19
CA GLU A 115 -0.34 0.45 22.23
C GLU A 115 -0.85 0.74 20.81
N LEU A 116 -1.95 0.11 20.42
CA LEU A 116 -2.56 0.32 19.09
C LEU A 116 -3.01 1.75 18.90
N GLN A 117 -3.68 2.34 19.90
CA GLN A 117 -4.11 3.74 19.87
C GLN A 117 -2.94 4.71 19.81
N ASN A 118 -1.95 4.55 20.67
CA ASN A 118 -0.78 5.42 20.69
C ASN A 118 -0.03 5.40 19.35
N LYS A 119 0.10 4.24 18.72
CA LYS A 119 0.70 4.12 17.38
C LYS A 119 -0.15 4.80 16.32
N TRP A 120 -1.47 4.58 16.34
CA TRP A 120 -2.38 5.23 15.40
C TRP A 120 -2.29 6.75 15.47
N ASP A 121 -2.35 7.31 16.68
CA ASP A 121 -2.24 8.75 16.91
C ASP A 121 -0.90 9.30 16.43
N ALA A 122 0.19 8.58 16.67
CA ALA A 122 1.52 8.96 16.19
C ALA A 122 1.58 8.98 14.66
N TYR A 123 1.00 7.99 13.99
CA TYR A 123 0.99 7.93 12.52
C TYR A 123 0.11 9.02 11.90
N CYS A 124 -1.03 9.34 12.50
CA CYS A 124 -1.84 10.48 12.09
C CYS A 124 -1.08 11.80 12.22
N ARG A 125 -0.33 12.01 13.31
CA ARG A 125 0.51 13.21 13.50
C ARG A 125 1.72 13.29 12.57
N LEU A 126 2.13 12.15 11.98
CA LEU A 126 3.19 12.06 10.97
C LEU A 126 2.64 12.16 9.55
N ASP A 127 1.40 12.55 9.38
CA ASP A 127 0.74 12.67 8.07
C ASP A 127 0.72 11.36 7.24
N CYS A 128 0.64 10.20 7.93
CA CYS A 128 0.43 8.94 7.23
C CYS A 128 -0.85 9.02 6.40
N LEU A 129 -0.75 8.71 5.10
CA LEU A 129 -1.86 8.92 4.16
C LEU A 129 -3.02 7.97 4.40
N ALA A 130 -2.69 6.70 4.58
CA ALA A 130 -3.68 5.64 4.59
C ALA A 130 -3.15 4.38 5.28
N SER A 131 -4.07 3.52 5.66
CA SER A 131 -3.80 2.22 6.25
C SER A 131 -4.21 1.10 5.31
N GLU A 132 -3.32 0.14 5.14
CA GLU A 132 -3.50 -1.08 4.36
C GLU A 132 -2.75 -2.25 5.04
N MET A 133 -2.44 -3.35 4.37
CA MET A 133 -1.95 -4.53 5.06
C MET A 133 -0.71 -5.20 4.44
N GLU A 134 -0.22 -4.80 3.26
CA GLU A 134 0.78 -5.60 2.51
C GLU A 134 1.95 -4.81 1.89
N SER A 135 1.90 -3.47 1.79
CA SER A 135 2.94 -2.71 1.07
C SER A 135 4.34 -2.88 1.64
N SER A 136 4.47 -2.91 2.97
CA SER A 136 5.78 -3.11 3.60
C SER A 136 6.41 -4.42 3.16
N THR A 137 5.61 -5.49 3.10
CA THR A 137 6.06 -6.80 2.63
C THR A 137 6.41 -6.77 1.14
N VAL A 138 5.58 -6.08 0.33
CA VAL A 138 5.86 -5.91 -1.11
C VAL A 138 7.19 -5.21 -1.33
N PHE A 139 7.49 -4.18 -0.58
CA PHE A 139 8.72 -3.40 -0.74
C PHE A 139 9.95 -4.15 -0.20
N ILE A 140 9.88 -4.69 1.01
CA ILE A 140 11.02 -5.39 1.63
C ILE A 140 11.41 -6.65 0.84
N VAL A 141 10.45 -7.48 0.44
CA VAL A 141 10.76 -8.66 -0.39
C VAL A 141 11.31 -8.22 -1.75
N GLY A 142 10.76 -7.14 -2.36
CA GLY A 142 11.30 -6.59 -3.60
C GLY A 142 12.76 -6.20 -3.48
N GLN A 143 13.12 -5.48 -2.43
CA GLN A 143 14.52 -5.06 -2.19
C GLN A 143 15.43 -6.23 -1.87
N THR A 144 14.99 -7.18 -1.03
CA THR A 144 15.77 -8.37 -0.68
C THR A 144 16.05 -9.27 -1.89
N ARG A 145 15.16 -9.28 -2.87
CA ARG A 145 15.29 -10.07 -4.10
C ARG A 145 15.77 -9.26 -5.30
N HIS A 146 16.12 -7.99 -5.11
CA HIS A 146 16.60 -7.08 -6.16
C HIS A 146 15.64 -6.96 -7.34
N VAL A 147 14.32 -6.95 -7.07
CA VAL A 147 13.27 -6.76 -8.06
C VAL A 147 12.52 -5.45 -7.81
N ARG A 148 12.01 -4.84 -8.87
CA ARG A 148 11.24 -3.59 -8.76
C ARG A 148 9.87 -3.85 -8.14
N SER A 149 9.45 -2.97 -7.22
CA SER A 149 8.12 -3.07 -6.60
C SER A 149 7.52 -1.69 -6.34
N GLY A 150 6.18 -1.63 -6.40
CA GLY A 150 5.38 -0.45 -6.09
C GLY A 150 4.02 -0.84 -5.55
N ALA A 151 3.29 0.14 -5.00
CA ALA A 151 1.94 -0.06 -4.50
C ALA A 151 1.06 1.17 -4.72
N MET A 152 -0.20 0.94 -5.11
CA MET A 152 -1.23 1.96 -5.27
C MET A 152 -2.61 1.44 -4.85
N PHE A 153 -3.43 2.33 -4.37
CA PHE A 153 -4.69 1.99 -3.73
C PHE A 153 -5.82 2.92 -4.14
N LEU A 154 -7.04 2.41 -4.13
CA LEU A 154 -8.24 3.23 -3.99
C LEU A 154 -8.50 3.45 -2.50
N CYS A 155 -8.65 4.69 -2.07
CA CYS A 155 -9.19 4.99 -0.76
C CYS A 155 -10.68 4.64 -0.75
N LEU A 156 -11.10 3.73 0.16
CA LEU A 156 -12.51 3.35 0.27
C LEU A 156 -13.32 4.36 1.07
N ALA A 157 -12.77 4.82 2.18
CA ALA A 157 -13.32 5.76 3.13
C ALA A 157 -12.22 6.27 4.07
N ASN A 158 -12.51 7.29 4.88
CA ASN A 158 -11.55 7.84 5.83
C ASN A 158 -12.22 8.04 7.20
N GLN A 159 -11.91 7.17 8.15
CA GLN A 159 -12.49 7.23 9.51
C GLN A 159 -12.10 8.49 10.30
N GLU A 160 -10.93 9.08 10.02
CA GLU A 160 -10.50 10.30 10.71
C GLU A 160 -11.33 11.52 10.26
N ARG A 161 -11.78 11.54 9.00
CA ARG A 161 -12.75 12.54 8.53
C ARG A 161 -14.07 12.41 9.26
N GLU A 162 -14.55 11.19 9.46
CA GLU A 162 -15.79 10.92 10.20
C GLU A 162 -15.67 11.37 11.66
N LYS A 163 -14.57 11.03 12.34
CA LYS A 163 -14.27 11.51 13.70
C LYS A 163 -14.19 13.04 13.79
N ALA A 164 -13.67 13.70 12.75
CA ALA A 164 -13.59 15.15 12.66
C ALA A 164 -14.91 15.83 12.22
N GLY A 165 -16.00 15.08 12.03
CA GLY A 165 -17.29 15.59 11.57
C GLY A 165 -17.28 16.06 10.10
N LEU A 166 -16.31 15.63 9.31
CA LEU A 166 -16.21 15.94 7.90
C LEU A 166 -16.94 14.89 7.04
N SER A 167 -17.30 15.25 5.81
CA SER A 167 -17.87 14.31 4.86
C SER A 167 -16.95 13.12 4.64
N ASN A 168 -17.47 11.90 4.81
CA ASN A 168 -16.77 10.65 4.60
C ASN A 168 -17.44 9.88 3.44
N ILE A 169 -17.02 10.22 2.22
CA ILE A 169 -17.50 9.56 1.01
C ILE A 169 -16.96 8.14 0.98
N GLN A 170 -17.82 7.17 0.68
CA GLN A 170 -17.41 5.79 0.45
C GLN A 170 -17.39 5.49 -1.05
N ASN A 171 -16.31 4.91 -1.54
CA ASN A 171 -16.15 4.54 -2.94
C ASN A 171 -15.51 3.16 -3.07
N HIS A 172 -16.15 2.28 -3.82
CA HIS A 172 -15.71 0.91 -4.09
C HIS A 172 -15.46 0.64 -5.59
N ASP A 173 -15.52 1.67 -6.45
CA ASP A 173 -15.29 1.53 -7.89
C ASP A 173 -13.79 1.52 -8.23
N LEU A 174 -13.26 0.34 -8.48
CA LEU A 174 -11.85 0.11 -8.80
C LEU A 174 -11.48 0.43 -10.25
N LYS A 175 -12.42 0.82 -11.11
CA LYS A 175 -12.15 0.97 -12.56
C LYS A 175 -11.02 1.95 -12.86
N LEU A 176 -11.01 3.11 -12.19
CA LEU A 176 -9.98 4.13 -12.42
C LEU A 176 -8.62 3.69 -11.87
N LEU A 177 -8.60 3.06 -10.71
CA LEU A 177 -7.38 2.46 -10.14
C LEU A 177 -6.78 1.41 -11.10
N MET A 178 -7.61 0.51 -11.63
CA MET A 178 -7.16 -0.51 -12.57
C MET A 178 -6.64 0.08 -13.88
N LYS A 179 -7.29 1.12 -14.42
CA LYS A 179 -6.78 1.85 -15.59
C LYS A 179 -5.41 2.48 -15.31
N CYS A 180 -5.23 3.08 -14.14
CA CYS A 180 -3.97 3.68 -13.73
C CYS A 180 -2.87 2.61 -13.60
N ALA A 181 -3.17 1.48 -12.98
CA ALA A 181 -2.24 0.36 -12.83
C ALA A 181 -1.79 -0.22 -14.18
N VAL A 182 -2.72 -0.44 -15.11
CA VAL A 182 -2.40 -0.92 -16.46
C VAL A 182 -1.53 0.09 -17.21
N LEU A 183 -1.83 1.39 -17.10
CA LEU A 183 -1.02 2.43 -17.73
C LEU A 183 0.39 2.48 -17.13
N THR A 184 0.51 2.32 -15.81
CA THR A 184 1.80 2.24 -15.11
C THR A 184 2.67 1.11 -15.67
N LEU A 185 2.11 -0.09 -15.80
CA LEU A 185 2.83 -1.24 -16.36
C LEU A 185 3.24 -0.99 -17.82
N LYS A 186 2.35 -0.43 -18.64
CA LYS A 186 2.68 -0.08 -20.04
C LYS A 186 3.84 0.93 -20.13
N ASN A 187 3.83 1.97 -19.29
CA ASN A 187 4.90 2.95 -19.26
C ASN A 187 6.25 2.33 -18.86
N LEU A 188 6.24 1.41 -17.89
CA LEU A 188 7.45 0.68 -17.46
C LEU A 188 7.98 -0.22 -18.57
N ILE A 189 7.11 -0.98 -19.24
CA ILE A 189 7.52 -1.85 -20.37
C ILE A 189 8.13 -1.01 -21.51
N GLN A 190 7.48 0.08 -21.90
CA GLN A 190 8.01 0.97 -22.96
C GLN A 190 9.37 1.56 -22.61
N LYS A 191 9.58 1.91 -21.33
CA LYS A 191 10.87 2.39 -20.84
C LYS A 191 11.94 1.30 -20.93
N ASP A 192 11.63 0.10 -20.44
CA ASP A 192 12.55 -1.05 -20.47
C ASP A 192 12.95 -1.43 -21.91
N GLU A 193 12.00 -1.37 -22.85
CA GLU A 193 12.27 -1.59 -24.27
C GLU A 193 13.20 -0.53 -24.87
N ALA A 194 13.01 0.75 -24.49
CA ALA A 194 13.83 1.85 -24.98
C ALA A 194 15.27 1.84 -24.43
N GLU A 195 15.49 1.29 -23.24
CA GLU A 195 16.82 1.15 -22.61
C GLU A 195 17.61 -0.05 -23.15
N ASN A 196 16.94 -1.03 -23.76
CA ASN A 196 17.56 -2.22 -24.33
C ASN A 196 17.92 -2.06 -25.84
N HIS A 197 17.65 -0.91 -26.44
CA HIS A 197 18.02 -0.52 -27.81
C HIS A 197 19.04 0.62 -27.80
#